data_3d6b340a6e56f930f7952d4249d164a9
#
_entry.id   3d6b340a6e56f930f7952d4249d164a9
#
_cell.length_a   1.000
_cell.length_b   1.000
_cell.length_c   1.000
_cell.angle_alpha   90.00
_cell.angle_beta   90.00
_cell.angle_gamma   90.00
#
_symmetry.space_group_name_H-M   'P 1'
#
loop_
_entity.id
_entity.type
_entity.pdbx_description
1 polymer ?
#
loop_
_entity_poly.entity_id
_entity_poly.type
_entity_poly.pdbx_seq_one_letter_code
_entity_poly.pdbx_strand_id
1 'polypeptide(L)'
;MDTPLGTEEVFGPVAGLSRVATLEEAVAQMQASRYGNACSIFTTSGKAAREFRYAAGISMIGVNIGVAAPMAFFPFGGSKGSFFGDLKAQGRDAVRFFTDARVVISRW
;
A
#
# COMPACT_ATOMS: atom_id res chain seq x y z
N MET A 1 -16.04 -1.00 -11.67
CA MET A 1 -15.12 -1.64 -12.67
C MET A 1 -15.42 -3.13 -12.69
N ASP A 2 -16.49 -3.51 -13.38
CA ASP A 2 -16.97 -4.91 -13.40
C ASP A 2 -16.39 -5.70 -14.59
N THR A 3 -15.12 -5.47 -14.88
CA THR A 3 -14.40 -6.20 -15.92
C THR A 3 -13.25 -6.98 -15.30
N PRO A 4 -12.82 -8.10 -15.91
CA PRO A 4 -11.66 -8.84 -15.42
C PRO A 4 -10.44 -7.94 -15.23
N LEU A 5 -10.19 -6.99 -16.12
CA LEU A 5 -9.10 -6.01 -16.00
C LEU A 5 -9.19 -5.10 -14.75
N GLY A 6 -10.40 -4.88 -14.23
CA GLY A 6 -10.63 -4.08 -13.02
C GLY A 6 -10.60 -4.91 -11.73
N THR A 7 -10.69 -6.21 -11.81
CA THR A 7 -10.83 -7.12 -10.65
C THR A 7 -9.70 -8.12 -10.49
N GLU A 8 -8.94 -8.39 -11.54
CA GLU A 8 -7.84 -9.35 -11.54
C GLU A 8 -6.51 -8.69 -11.89
N GLU A 9 -5.43 -9.22 -11.35
CA GLU A 9 -4.10 -8.82 -11.71
C GLU A 9 -3.71 -9.46 -13.05
N VAL A 10 -3.35 -8.64 -14.05
CA VAL A 10 -2.96 -9.10 -15.38
C VAL A 10 -1.45 -8.91 -15.55
N PHE A 11 -0.72 -10.01 -15.69
CA PHE A 11 0.69 -10.02 -16.00
C PHE A 11 0.91 -9.81 -17.50
N GLY A 12 1.07 -8.57 -17.95
CA GLY A 12 1.27 -8.23 -19.36
C GLY A 12 1.35 -6.71 -19.57
N PRO A 13 1.64 -6.27 -20.81
CA PRO A 13 1.76 -4.83 -21.12
C PRO A 13 0.38 -4.17 -21.24
N VAL A 14 -0.42 -4.23 -20.17
CA VAL A 14 -1.79 -3.71 -20.13
C VAL A 14 -1.93 -2.76 -18.94
N ALA A 15 -2.55 -1.61 -19.16
CA ALA A 15 -2.92 -0.67 -18.11
C ALA A 15 -4.38 -0.26 -18.27
N GLY A 16 -5.14 -0.31 -17.18
CA GLY A 16 -6.52 0.21 -17.12
C GLY A 16 -6.54 1.70 -16.83
N LEU A 17 -7.36 2.44 -17.55
CA LEU A 17 -7.62 3.87 -17.29
C LEU A 17 -9.06 4.06 -16.86
N SER A 18 -9.26 4.59 -15.64
CA SER A 18 -10.57 5.02 -15.14
C SER A 18 -10.58 6.52 -14.95
N ARG A 19 -11.65 7.17 -15.39
CA ARG A 19 -11.86 8.61 -15.19
C ARG A 19 -12.84 8.83 -14.05
N VAL A 20 -12.52 9.74 -13.17
CA VAL A 20 -13.35 10.16 -12.03
C VAL A 20 -13.41 11.67 -11.98
N ALA A 21 -14.44 12.22 -11.35
CA ALA A 21 -14.62 13.65 -11.24
C ALA A 21 -13.92 14.23 -10.00
N THR A 22 -13.75 13.45 -8.94
CA THR A 22 -13.21 13.93 -7.67
C THR A 22 -12.16 12.97 -7.09
N LEU A 23 -11.38 13.47 -6.13
CA LEU A 23 -10.41 12.67 -5.38
C LEU A 23 -11.11 11.58 -4.56
N GLU A 24 -12.27 11.91 -3.99
CA GLU A 24 -13.07 11.00 -3.18
C GLU A 24 -13.54 9.80 -4.00
N GLU A 25 -13.98 10.02 -5.22
CA GLU A 25 -14.36 8.95 -6.15
C GLU A 25 -13.16 8.07 -6.52
N ALA A 26 -11.99 8.66 -6.77
CA ALA A 26 -10.77 7.92 -7.04
C ALA A 26 -10.38 7.03 -5.84
N VAL A 27 -10.42 7.59 -4.63
CA VAL A 27 -10.14 6.86 -3.40
C VAL A 27 -11.13 5.73 -3.18
N ALA A 28 -12.43 5.97 -3.39
CA ALA A 28 -13.45 4.94 -3.25
C ALA A 28 -13.25 3.77 -4.23
N GLN A 29 -12.91 4.04 -5.50
CA GLN A 29 -12.58 2.99 -6.46
C GLN A 29 -11.35 2.19 -6.05
N MET A 30 -10.32 2.85 -5.56
CA MET A 30 -9.09 2.21 -5.09
C MET A 30 -9.36 1.35 -3.84
N GLN A 31 -10.17 1.86 -2.91
CA GLN A 31 -10.54 1.13 -1.69
C GLN A 31 -11.41 -0.10 -1.97
N ALA A 32 -12.23 -0.08 -3.01
CA ALA A 32 -13.06 -1.21 -3.44
C ALA A 32 -12.23 -2.38 -4.01
N SER A 33 -10.98 -2.14 -4.42
CA SER A 33 -10.07 -3.22 -4.86
C SER A 33 -9.74 -4.16 -3.71
N ARG A 34 -9.69 -5.47 -4.00
CA ARG A 34 -9.18 -6.48 -3.07
C ARG A 34 -7.66 -6.38 -2.84
N TYR A 35 -6.96 -5.68 -3.70
CA TYR A 35 -5.52 -5.47 -3.62
C TYR A 35 -5.16 -4.14 -2.98
N GLY A 36 -3.99 -4.08 -2.37
CA GLY A 36 -3.53 -2.89 -1.66
C GLY A 36 -2.00 -2.82 -1.53
N ASN A 37 -1.26 -3.05 -2.61
CA ASN A 37 0.19 -3.01 -2.56
C ASN A 37 0.73 -1.58 -2.50
N ALA A 38 0.54 -0.82 -3.57
CA ALA A 38 1.05 0.54 -3.69
C ALA A 38 0.08 1.43 -4.46
N CYS A 39 0.11 2.72 -4.17
CA CYS A 39 -0.59 3.75 -4.94
C CYS A 39 0.23 5.04 -4.98
N SER A 40 -0.08 5.91 -5.94
CA SER A 40 0.55 7.22 -6.05
C SER A 40 -0.48 8.29 -6.41
N ILE A 41 -0.27 9.49 -5.90
CA ILE A 41 -0.97 10.69 -6.31
C ILE A 41 0.01 11.67 -6.95
N PHE A 42 -0.39 12.25 -8.07
CA PHE A 42 0.33 13.36 -8.71
C PHE A 42 -0.50 14.63 -8.57
N THR A 43 0.00 15.59 -7.81
CA THR A 43 -0.75 16.81 -7.49
C THR A 43 0.19 17.94 -7.08
N THR A 44 -0.20 19.17 -7.36
CA THR A 44 0.43 20.38 -6.81
C THR A 44 -0.25 20.86 -5.52
N SER A 45 -1.38 20.25 -5.13
CA SER A 45 -2.12 20.62 -3.93
C SER A 45 -1.61 19.85 -2.70
N GLY A 46 -1.00 20.54 -1.77
CA GLY A 46 -0.61 19.96 -0.48
C GLY A 46 -1.81 19.48 0.36
N LYS A 47 -3.01 20.06 0.16
CA LYS A 47 -4.24 19.57 0.77
C LYS A 47 -4.61 18.21 0.21
N ALA A 48 -4.72 18.07 -1.11
CA ALA A 48 -5.04 16.80 -1.76
C ALA A 48 -4.04 15.69 -1.40
N ALA A 49 -2.75 15.99 -1.36
CA ALA A 49 -1.72 15.04 -0.95
C ALA A 49 -1.91 14.54 0.49
N ARG A 50 -2.28 15.42 1.43
CA ARG A 50 -2.56 15.04 2.82
C ARG A 50 -3.83 14.19 2.94
N GLU A 51 -4.90 14.61 2.29
CA GLU A 51 -6.18 13.88 2.31
C GLU A 51 -6.02 12.49 1.71
N PHE A 52 -5.36 12.37 0.55
CA PHE A 52 -5.07 11.11 -0.10
C PHE A 52 -4.28 10.17 0.82
N ARG A 53 -3.22 10.65 1.46
CA ARG A 53 -2.38 9.86 2.35
C ARG A 53 -3.15 9.20 3.50
N TYR A 54 -4.15 9.89 4.06
CA TYR A 54 -4.98 9.35 5.13
C TYR A 54 -6.10 8.45 4.62
N ALA A 55 -6.65 8.77 3.45
CA ALA A 55 -7.80 8.07 2.91
C ALA A 55 -7.43 6.81 2.09
N ALA A 56 -6.22 6.70 1.57
CA ALA A 56 -5.85 5.65 0.62
C ALA A 56 -6.05 4.23 1.14
N GLY A 57 -5.75 3.93 2.40
CA GLY A 57 -5.87 2.59 2.98
C GLY A 57 -4.98 1.54 2.30
N ILE A 58 -3.88 1.98 1.70
CA ILE A 58 -2.92 1.18 0.95
C ILE A 58 -1.57 1.21 1.68
N SER A 59 -0.79 0.15 1.55
CA SER A 59 0.44 -0.02 2.34
C SER A 59 1.56 0.96 1.95
N MET A 60 1.79 1.16 0.66
CA MET A 60 2.84 2.05 0.17
C MET A 60 2.22 3.21 -0.62
N ILE A 61 2.51 4.43 -0.23
CA ILE A 61 1.90 5.63 -0.83
C ILE A 61 3.00 6.55 -1.36
N GLY A 62 2.94 6.87 -2.63
CA GLY A 62 3.78 7.87 -3.30
C GLY A 62 3.05 9.21 -3.48
N VAL A 63 3.76 10.30 -3.34
CA VAL A 63 3.29 11.63 -3.70
C VAL A 63 4.26 12.19 -4.73
N ASN A 64 3.79 12.39 -5.95
CA ASN A 64 4.59 12.79 -7.11
C ASN A 64 5.77 11.83 -7.41
N ILE A 65 5.57 10.56 -7.11
CA ILE A 65 6.51 9.48 -7.34
C ILE A 65 5.77 8.36 -8.09
N GLY A 66 6.32 7.88 -9.20
CA GLY A 66 5.68 6.86 -10.03
C GLY A 66 5.63 5.49 -9.38
N VAL A 67 6.69 5.11 -8.66
CA VAL A 67 6.80 3.82 -7.96
C VAL A 67 7.12 4.09 -6.50
N ALA A 68 6.18 3.80 -5.62
CA ALA A 68 6.31 3.99 -4.17
C ALA A 68 7.08 2.84 -3.49
N ALA A 69 8.23 2.45 -4.04
CA ALA A 69 9.07 1.40 -3.44
C ALA A 69 9.98 2.01 -2.37
N PRO A 70 9.95 1.51 -1.12
CA PRO A 70 10.79 2.03 -0.05
C PRO A 70 12.24 1.53 -0.15
N MET A 71 13.16 2.26 0.46
CA MET A 71 14.53 1.79 0.65
C MET A 71 14.57 0.59 1.61
N ALA A 72 15.65 -0.21 1.53
CA ALA A 72 15.78 -1.49 2.23
C ALA A 72 15.68 -1.43 3.77
N PHE A 73 15.83 -0.29 4.39
CA PHE A 73 15.68 -0.11 5.84
C PHE A 73 14.27 0.30 6.29
N PHE A 74 13.34 0.51 5.34
CA PHE A 74 11.93 0.70 5.63
C PHE A 74 11.14 -0.59 5.38
N PRO A 75 9.99 -0.79 6.07
CA PRO A 75 9.12 -1.92 5.81
C PRO A 75 8.63 -1.94 4.36
N PHE A 76 8.67 -3.11 3.73
CA PHE A 76 8.22 -3.33 2.35
C PHE A 76 7.14 -4.41 2.33
N GLY A 77 5.99 -4.09 1.83
CA GLY A 77 4.89 -5.06 1.68
C GLY A 77 3.56 -4.39 1.39
N GLY A 78 2.59 -5.22 1.02
CA GLY A 78 1.24 -4.81 0.70
C GLY A 78 0.29 -4.76 1.89
N SER A 79 -0.96 -4.55 1.57
CA SER A 79 -2.13 -4.71 2.44
C SER A 79 -3.23 -5.46 1.68
N LYS A 80 -4.32 -5.81 2.36
CA LYS A 80 -5.42 -6.58 1.79
C LYS A 80 -4.91 -7.90 1.18
N GLY A 81 -5.40 -8.28 0.00
CA GLY A 81 -4.97 -9.46 -0.75
C GLY A 81 -3.58 -9.38 -1.40
N SER A 82 -2.87 -8.27 -1.26
CA SER A 82 -1.50 -8.11 -1.77
C SER A 82 -0.40 -8.54 -0.81
N PHE A 83 -0.75 -9.08 0.35
CA PHE A 83 0.24 -9.48 1.34
C PHE A 83 -0.28 -10.62 2.24
N PHE A 84 0.63 -11.49 2.66
CA PHE A 84 0.36 -12.52 3.66
C PHE A 84 1.00 -12.16 5.00
N GLY A 85 0.22 -12.24 6.08
CA GLY A 85 0.68 -11.92 7.43
C GLY A 85 0.71 -10.42 7.74
N ASP A 86 1.25 -10.05 8.90
CA ASP A 86 1.20 -8.70 9.46
C ASP A 86 2.51 -7.95 9.37
N LEU A 87 3.64 -8.66 9.49
CA LEU A 87 4.98 -8.07 9.42
C LEU A 87 5.41 -7.89 7.97
N LYS A 88 5.91 -6.70 7.67
CA LYS A 88 6.42 -6.37 6.35
C LYS A 88 7.84 -6.91 6.17
N ALA A 89 8.24 -7.20 4.93
CA ALA A 89 9.62 -7.53 4.61
C ALA A 89 10.51 -6.28 4.81
N GLN A 90 11.78 -6.50 5.11
CA GLN A 90 12.79 -5.46 5.30
C GLN A 90 12.64 -4.62 6.58
N GLY A 91 13.65 -3.82 6.88
CA GLY A 91 13.67 -2.95 8.03
C GLY A 91 13.47 -3.69 9.37
N ARG A 92 12.85 -3.03 10.31
CA ARG A 92 12.59 -3.59 11.65
C ARG A 92 11.59 -4.75 11.63
N ASP A 93 10.68 -4.77 10.68
CA ASP A 93 9.69 -5.84 10.56
C ASP A 93 10.35 -7.16 10.15
N ALA A 94 11.38 -7.12 9.30
CA ALA A 94 12.17 -8.30 8.97
C ALA A 94 12.87 -8.88 10.20
N VAL A 95 13.43 -8.03 11.06
CA VAL A 95 14.04 -8.48 12.32
C VAL A 95 12.99 -9.17 13.20
N ARG A 96 11.82 -8.59 13.35
CA ARG A 96 10.73 -9.19 14.13
C ARG A 96 10.23 -10.51 13.55
N PHE A 97 10.19 -10.61 12.23
CA PHE A 97 9.77 -11.81 11.53
C PHE A 97 10.71 -13.01 11.78
N PHE A 98 12.01 -12.77 11.82
CA PHE A 98 13.01 -13.81 12.00
C PHE A 98 13.48 -14.02 13.46
N THR A 99 12.83 -13.36 14.43
CA THR A 99 13.19 -13.47 15.85
C THR A 99 11.97 -13.66 16.72
N ASP A 100 12.15 -14.32 17.85
CA ASP A 100 11.13 -14.49 18.87
C ASP A 100 11.35 -13.53 20.04
N ALA A 101 10.27 -12.92 20.52
CA ALA A 101 10.29 -12.14 21.75
C ALA A 101 10.19 -13.07 22.96
N ARG A 102 11.12 -12.95 23.92
CA ARG A 102 11.11 -13.71 25.17
C ARG A 102 11.02 -12.78 26.37
N VAL A 103 10.08 -13.03 27.24
CA VAL A 103 9.94 -12.33 28.52
C VAL A 103 10.58 -13.21 29.62
N VAL A 104 11.51 -12.65 30.37
CA VAL A 104 12.12 -13.30 31.53
C VAL A 104 11.88 -12.44 32.77
N ILE A 105 11.28 -13.03 33.78
CA ILE A 105 11.07 -12.39 35.08
C ILE A 105 11.89 -13.18 36.10
N SER A 106 12.80 -12.54 36.77
CA SER A 106 13.67 -13.15 37.80
C SER A 106 13.68 -12.33 39.08
N ARG A 107 13.81 -13.01 40.19
CA ARG A 107 14.01 -12.41 41.51
C ARG A 107 15.19 -13.12 42.19
N TRP A 108 16.16 -12.35 42.60
CA TRP A 108 17.36 -12.80 43.33
C TRP A 108 17.21 -12.52 44.82
#